data_9bd19a9568a50b2d87173579127779b4
#
_entry.id   9bd19a9568a50b2d87173579127779b4
#
_cell.length_a   1.000
_cell.length_b   1.000
_cell.length_c   1.000
_cell.angle_alpha   90.00
_cell.angle_beta   90.00
_cell.angle_gamma   90.00
#
_symmetry.space_group_name_H-M   'P 1'
#
loop_
_entity.id
_entity.type
_entity.pdbx_description
1 polymer ?
#
loop_
_entity_poly.entity_id
_entity_poly.type
_entity_poly.pdbx_seq_one_letter_code
_entity_poly.pdbx_strand_id
1 'polypeptide(L)'
;MKRETAKRAARWWAGRLRGQSKLDNGDQSETGGMVWAMATMLQQTEKDNRAPEQIDAFEIALTDVLIENESRIQFSGFGVDYHPDWILSRAAERAGVDLGMVSLPWKTYMHIRGDSVRVSEGYGADFVDV
;
A
#
# COMPACT_ATOMS: atom_id res chain seq x y z
N MET A 1 -2.01 15.65 -12.22
CA MET A 1 -2.69 14.79 -11.22
C MET A 1 -3.33 15.66 -10.16
N LYS A 2 -4.61 15.43 -9.91
CA LYS A 2 -5.28 16.15 -8.82
C LYS A 2 -4.77 15.63 -7.48
N ARG A 3 -4.66 16.52 -6.51
CA ARG A 3 -4.22 16.14 -5.17
C ARG A 3 -5.14 15.11 -4.54
N GLU A 4 -6.43 15.18 -4.80
CA GLU A 4 -7.40 14.21 -4.30
C GLU A 4 -7.15 12.80 -4.84
N THR A 5 -6.75 12.70 -6.11
CA THR A 5 -6.38 11.42 -6.73
C THR A 5 -5.14 10.85 -6.07
N ALA A 6 -4.12 11.69 -5.87
CA ALA A 6 -2.90 11.28 -5.18
C ALA A 6 -3.19 10.85 -3.74
N LYS A 7 -4.06 11.58 -3.03
CA LYS A 7 -4.47 11.21 -1.68
C LYS A 7 -5.17 9.86 -1.63
N ARG A 8 -6.04 9.60 -2.59
CA ARG A 8 -6.76 8.32 -2.66
C ARG A 8 -5.78 7.16 -2.83
N ALA A 9 -4.81 7.32 -3.72
CA ALA A 9 -3.76 6.33 -3.92
C ALA A 9 -2.93 6.14 -2.65
N ALA A 10 -2.48 7.23 -2.05
CA ALA A 10 -1.67 7.19 -0.84
C ALA A 10 -2.42 6.56 0.33
N ARG A 11 -3.71 6.84 0.45
CA ARG A 11 -4.57 6.26 1.49
C ARG A 11 -4.67 4.75 1.35
N TRP A 12 -4.74 4.25 0.14
CA TRP A 12 -4.77 2.82 -0.09
C TRP A 12 -3.51 2.14 0.46
N TRP A 13 -2.33 2.68 0.13
CA TRP A 13 -1.07 2.14 0.63
C TRP A 13 -0.93 2.27 2.14
N ALA A 14 -1.30 3.43 2.69
CA ALA A 14 -1.28 3.64 4.14
C ALA A 14 -2.22 2.66 4.85
N GLY A 15 -3.35 2.35 4.23
CA GLY A 15 -4.29 1.36 4.75
C GLY A 15 -3.64 -0.01 4.89
N ARG A 16 -2.77 -0.38 3.96
CA ARG A 16 -2.04 -1.66 4.04
C ARG A 16 -1.05 -1.66 5.21
N LEU A 17 -0.44 -0.52 5.50
CA LEU A 17 0.41 -0.39 6.68
C LEU A 17 -0.39 -0.45 7.99
N ARG A 18 -1.64 0.02 7.97
CA ARG A 18 -2.53 -0.04 9.13
C ARG A 18 -3.12 -1.43 9.36
N GLY A 19 -2.84 -2.37 8.49
CA GLY A 19 -3.33 -3.74 8.62
C GLY A 19 -4.56 -4.06 7.82
N GLN A 20 -5.06 -3.12 7.03
CA GLN A 20 -6.17 -3.37 6.12
C GLN A 20 -5.68 -4.16 4.92
N SER A 21 -6.24 -5.35 4.74
CA SER A 21 -5.94 -6.18 3.58
C SER A 21 -7.22 -6.77 3.04
N LYS A 22 -7.16 -7.29 1.82
CA LYS A 22 -8.33 -7.97 1.25
C LYS A 22 -8.75 -9.19 2.06
N LEU A 23 -7.84 -9.72 2.87
CA LEU A 23 -8.14 -10.86 3.74
C LEU A 23 -9.03 -10.46 4.92
N ASP A 24 -9.01 -9.18 5.32
CA ASP A 24 -9.86 -8.68 6.38
C ASP A 24 -11.34 -8.72 6.00
N ASN A 25 -11.62 -8.69 4.72
CA ASN A 25 -12.97 -8.77 4.17
C ASN A 25 -13.30 -10.18 3.67
N GLY A 26 -12.38 -11.11 3.85
CA GLY A 26 -12.48 -12.42 3.25
C GLY A 26 -13.51 -13.31 3.91
N ASP A 27 -14.17 -14.09 3.09
CA ASP A 27 -14.93 -15.22 3.53
C ASP A 27 -13.99 -16.16 4.24
N GLN A 28 -14.12 -16.20 5.52
CA GLN A 28 -13.33 -17.08 6.34
C GLN A 28 -13.99 -18.42 6.35
N SER A 29 -13.53 -19.31 5.50
CA SER A 29 -13.83 -20.72 5.69
C SER A 29 -13.21 -21.13 7.03
N GLU A 30 -13.85 -22.03 7.75
CA GLU A 30 -13.38 -22.45 9.07
C GLU A 30 -11.93 -22.91 9.07
N THR A 31 -11.47 -23.52 7.96
CA THR A 31 -10.10 -23.99 7.81
C THR A 31 -9.12 -22.86 7.49
N GLY A 32 -9.56 -21.84 6.79
CA GLY A 32 -8.73 -20.67 6.47
C GLY A 32 -8.63 -19.71 7.65
N GLY A 33 -9.62 -19.69 8.54
CA GLY A 33 -9.68 -18.76 9.64
C GLY A 33 -8.54 -18.90 10.63
N MET A 34 -8.11 -20.13 10.92
CA MET A 34 -7.03 -20.37 11.86
C MET A 34 -5.68 -19.93 11.31
N VAL A 35 -5.37 -20.29 10.07
CA VAL A 35 -4.13 -19.88 9.41
C VAL A 35 -4.12 -18.37 9.21
N TRP A 36 -5.26 -17.81 8.82
CA TRP A 36 -5.41 -16.38 8.63
C TRP A 36 -5.22 -15.61 9.94
N ALA A 37 -5.79 -16.10 11.05
CA ALA A 37 -5.64 -15.48 12.35
C ALA A 37 -4.18 -15.45 12.79
N MET A 38 -3.44 -16.52 12.58
CA MET A 38 -2.02 -16.57 12.91
C MET A 38 -1.22 -15.59 12.05
N ALA A 39 -1.48 -15.55 10.74
CA ALA A 39 -0.83 -14.62 9.85
C ALA A 39 -1.14 -13.18 10.22
N THR A 40 -2.38 -12.89 10.60
CA THR A 40 -2.81 -11.56 11.03
C THR A 40 -2.10 -11.14 12.31
N MET A 41 -1.97 -12.05 13.27
CA MET A 41 -1.25 -11.78 14.52
C MET A 41 0.22 -11.46 14.27
N LEU A 42 0.88 -12.19 13.39
CA LEU A 42 2.27 -11.92 13.04
C LEU A 42 2.42 -10.56 12.36
N GLN A 43 1.52 -10.23 11.45
CA GLN A 43 1.52 -8.93 10.79
C GLN A 43 1.27 -7.79 11.78
N GLN A 44 0.33 -7.97 12.69
CA GLN A 44 0.04 -6.97 13.72
C GLN A 44 1.23 -6.72 14.64
N THR A 45 1.98 -7.75 14.97
CA THR A 45 3.15 -7.60 15.81
C THR A 45 4.19 -6.68 15.17
N GLU A 46 4.38 -6.79 13.86
CA GLU A 46 5.29 -5.88 13.14
C GLU A 46 4.71 -4.47 13.00
N LYS A 47 3.42 -4.38 12.74
CA LYS A 47 2.75 -3.09 12.54
C LYS A 47 2.62 -2.30 13.83
N ASP A 48 2.51 -2.98 14.97
CA ASP A 48 2.45 -2.34 16.28
C ASP A 48 3.75 -1.58 16.61
N ASN A 49 4.82 -1.83 15.88
CA ASN A 49 6.06 -1.07 16.02
C ASN A 49 6.01 0.29 15.33
N ARG A 50 4.95 0.58 14.59
CA ARG A 50 4.80 1.86 13.91
C ARG A 50 3.74 2.69 14.60
N ALA A 51 4.13 3.90 15.02
CA ALA A 51 3.18 4.85 15.57
C ALA A 51 2.18 5.27 14.49
N PRO A 52 0.89 5.49 14.84
CA PRO A 52 -0.09 5.99 13.88
C PRO A 52 0.36 7.26 13.17
N GLU A 53 1.07 8.13 13.86
CA GLU A 53 1.60 9.37 13.30
C GLU A 53 2.60 9.12 12.17
N GLN A 54 3.36 8.03 12.25
CA GLN A 54 4.30 7.67 11.20
C GLN A 54 3.56 7.22 9.93
N ILE A 55 2.46 6.49 10.09
CA ILE A 55 1.65 6.05 8.95
C ILE A 55 0.96 7.27 8.31
N ASP A 56 0.45 8.18 9.11
CA ASP A 56 -0.15 9.42 8.61
C ASP A 56 0.89 10.26 7.87
N ALA A 57 2.12 10.35 8.40
CA ALA A 57 3.21 11.05 7.75
C ALA A 57 3.57 10.38 6.42
N PHE A 58 3.55 9.06 6.36
CA PHE A 58 3.78 8.32 5.14
C PHE A 58 2.71 8.64 4.09
N GLU A 59 1.45 8.69 4.48
CA GLU A 59 0.35 9.01 3.57
C GLU A 59 0.53 10.40 2.97
N ILE A 60 0.89 11.38 3.79
CA ILE A 60 1.15 12.75 3.34
C ILE A 60 2.36 12.79 2.40
N ALA A 61 3.45 12.14 2.80
CA ALA A 61 4.67 12.10 2.00
C ALA A 61 4.43 11.42 0.66
N LEU A 62 3.69 10.32 0.63
CA LEU A 62 3.38 9.62 -0.61
C LEU A 62 2.53 10.47 -1.53
N THR A 63 1.55 11.18 -0.97
CA THR A 63 0.73 12.12 -1.77
C THR A 63 1.63 13.13 -2.48
N ASP A 64 2.59 13.72 -1.77
CA ASP A 64 3.50 14.71 -2.35
C ASP A 64 4.44 14.09 -3.38
N VAL A 65 4.98 12.92 -3.10
CA VAL A 65 5.86 12.20 -4.04
C VAL A 65 5.14 11.86 -5.33
N LEU A 66 3.88 11.43 -5.23
CA LEU A 66 3.07 11.13 -6.41
C LEU A 66 2.86 12.35 -7.28
N ILE A 67 2.53 13.48 -6.68
CA ILE A 67 2.33 14.72 -7.42
C ILE A 67 3.63 15.19 -8.08
N GLU A 68 4.75 15.11 -7.37
CA GLU A 68 6.06 15.49 -7.88
C GLU A 68 6.52 14.65 -9.07
N ASN A 69 6.03 13.42 -9.16
CA ASN A 69 6.46 12.45 -10.17
C ASN A 69 5.32 12.00 -11.09
N GLU A 70 4.33 12.83 -11.26
CA GLU A 70 3.11 12.53 -12.00
C GLU A 70 3.37 11.92 -13.38
N SER A 71 4.26 12.51 -14.17
CA SER A 71 4.53 12.05 -15.54
C SER A 71 5.02 10.60 -15.56
N ARG A 72 5.90 10.24 -14.64
CA ARG A 72 6.46 8.89 -14.57
C ARG A 72 5.42 7.89 -14.11
N ILE A 73 4.61 8.28 -13.13
CA ILE A 73 3.61 7.41 -12.55
C ILE A 73 2.50 7.11 -13.55
N GLN A 74 2.05 8.12 -14.29
CA GLN A 74 1.04 7.92 -15.32
C GLN A 74 1.52 7.03 -16.45
N PHE A 75 2.84 7.04 -16.70
CA PHE A 75 3.43 6.23 -17.76
C PHE A 75 3.62 4.77 -17.34
N SER A 76 4.18 4.53 -16.15
CA SER A 76 4.63 3.20 -15.76
C SER A 76 3.95 2.63 -14.51
N GLY A 77 3.23 3.45 -13.74
CA GLY A 77 2.69 3.00 -12.46
C GLY A 77 3.77 2.82 -11.40
N PHE A 78 3.42 2.23 -10.28
CA PHE A 78 4.36 1.94 -9.21
C PHE A 78 3.81 0.83 -8.31
N GLY A 79 4.66 0.28 -7.47
CA GLY A 79 4.20 -0.76 -6.55
C GLY A 79 5.31 -1.51 -5.84
N VAL A 80 4.98 -2.76 -5.51
CA VAL A 80 5.87 -3.67 -4.79
C VAL A 80 5.99 -4.95 -5.60
N ASP A 81 7.22 -5.32 -5.95
CA ASP A 81 7.48 -6.67 -6.46
C ASP A 81 7.75 -7.56 -5.25
N TYR A 82 8.99 -7.66 -4.81
CA TYR A 82 9.35 -8.21 -3.50
C TYR A 82 9.85 -7.10 -2.58
N HIS A 83 10.20 -5.96 -3.16
CA HIS A 83 10.61 -4.76 -2.44
C HIS A 83 9.80 -3.58 -2.94
N PRO A 84 9.51 -2.59 -2.08
CA PRO A 84 8.88 -1.36 -2.52
C PRO A 84 9.74 -0.68 -3.59
N ASP A 85 9.10 -0.10 -4.59
CA ASP A 85 9.83 0.65 -5.59
C ASP A 85 10.29 2.00 -5.01
N TRP A 86 10.99 2.79 -5.84
CA TRP A 86 11.57 4.04 -5.37
C TRP A 86 10.53 5.08 -4.93
N ILE A 87 9.31 5.04 -5.50
CA ILE A 87 8.22 5.95 -5.11
C ILE A 87 7.83 5.71 -3.65
N LEU A 88 7.55 4.45 -3.32
CA LEU A 88 7.17 4.07 -1.96
C LEU A 88 8.35 4.25 -0.99
N SER A 89 9.55 3.89 -1.41
CA SER A 89 10.75 4.03 -0.59
C SER A 89 11.04 5.50 -0.28
N ARG A 90 10.87 6.39 -1.25
CA ARG A 90 11.10 7.82 -1.03
C ARG A 90 10.07 8.41 -0.07
N ALA A 91 8.80 8.00 -0.20
CA ALA A 91 7.77 8.44 0.73
C ALA A 91 8.08 7.97 2.15
N ALA A 92 8.49 6.72 2.29
CA ALA A 92 8.87 6.17 3.60
C ALA A 92 10.06 6.90 4.20
N GLU A 93 11.07 7.20 3.39
CA GLU A 93 12.24 7.95 3.81
C GLU A 93 11.86 9.33 4.33
N ARG A 94 11.00 10.04 3.59
CA ARG A 94 10.52 11.37 4.00
C ARG A 94 9.73 11.33 5.30
N ALA A 95 8.99 10.25 5.51
CA ALA A 95 8.15 10.08 6.70
C ALA A 95 8.89 9.49 7.90
N GLY A 96 10.14 9.04 7.70
CA GLY A 96 10.87 8.34 8.74
C GLY A 96 10.32 6.97 9.06
N VAL A 97 9.73 6.31 8.06
CA VAL A 97 9.12 4.98 8.20
C VAL A 97 10.03 3.94 7.55
N ASP A 98 10.27 2.85 8.24
CA ASP A 98 11.01 1.71 7.69
C ASP A 98 9.99 0.73 7.08
N LEU A 99 10.04 0.56 5.76
CA LEU A 99 9.21 -0.40 5.06
C LEU A 99 9.95 -1.72 4.95
N GLY A 100 9.71 -2.62 5.89
CA GLY A 100 10.20 -3.98 5.79
C GLY A 100 9.49 -4.74 4.67
N MET A 101 10.07 -5.88 4.24
CA MET A 101 9.53 -6.68 3.15
C MET A 101 8.10 -7.16 3.38
N VAL A 102 7.74 -7.37 4.63
CA VAL A 102 6.41 -7.88 5.01
C VAL A 102 5.40 -6.77 5.30
N SER A 103 5.80 -5.51 5.19
CA SER A 103 4.93 -4.37 5.53
C SER A 103 3.88 -4.10 4.47
N LEU A 104 4.22 -4.35 3.21
CA LEU A 104 3.33 -4.10 2.08
C LEU A 104 3.15 -5.39 1.28
N PRO A 105 2.00 -5.56 0.64
CA PRO A 105 1.73 -6.81 -0.09
C PRO A 105 2.64 -6.95 -1.30
N TRP A 106 3.20 -8.16 -1.48
CA TRP A 106 4.06 -8.46 -2.61
C TRP A 106 3.26 -8.53 -3.92
N LYS A 107 3.95 -8.27 -5.04
CA LYS A 107 3.37 -8.34 -6.39
C LYS A 107 2.11 -7.48 -6.51
N THR A 108 2.19 -6.29 -5.95
CA THR A 108 1.09 -5.34 -5.94
C THR A 108 1.50 -4.11 -6.74
N TYR A 109 0.69 -3.76 -7.72
CA TYR A 109 0.98 -2.65 -8.63
C TYR A 109 -0.20 -1.71 -8.71
N MET A 110 0.10 -0.42 -8.77
CA MET A 110 -0.92 0.61 -8.87
C MET A 110 -0.69 1.44 -10.12
N HIS A 111 -1.77 1.70 -10.83
CA HIS A 111 -1.78 2.57 -11.99
C HIS A 111 -2.69 3.76 -11.73
N ILE A 112 -2.20 4.95 -12.03
CA ILE A 112 -2.97 6.19 -11.90
C ILE A 112 -3.01 6.85 -13.26
N ARG A 113 -4.22 7.08 -13.78
CA ARG A 113 -4.44 7.79 -15.04
C ARG A 113 -5.58 8.78 -14.86
N GLY A 114 -5.28 10.07 -14.99
CA GLY A 114 -6.27 11.11 -14.74
C GLY A 114 -6.82 11.00 -13.33
N ASP A 115 -8.12 10.78 -13.20
CA ASP A 115 -8.78 10.61 -11.90
C ASP A 115 -8.95 9.14 -11.51
N SER A 116 -8.44 8.22 -12.33
CA SER A 116 -8.61 6.79 -12.10
C SER A 116 -7.41 6.23 -11.35
N VAL A 117 -7.68 5.50 -10.27
CA VAL A 117 -6.65 4.77 -9.51
C VAL A 117 -7.04 3.30 -9.51
N ARG A 118 -6.17 2.46 -10.02
CA ARG A 118 -6.41 1.02 -10.12
C ARG A 118 -5.26 0.25 -9.49
N VAL A 119 -5.57 -0.83 -8.81
CA VAL A 119 -4.57 -1.65 -8.14
C VAL A 119 -4.78 -3.13 -8.45
N SER A 120 -3.67 -3.84 -8.65
CA SER A 120 -3.62 -5.29 -8.73
C SER A 120 -2.88 -5.78 -7.50
N GLU A 121 -3.56 -6.41 -6.58
CA GLU A 121 -2.98 -6.84 -5.31
C GLU A 121 -2.70 -8.34 -5.33
N GLY A 122 -1.42 -8.69 -5.39
CA GLY A 122 -0.97 -10.08 -5.37
C GLY A 122 -0.73 -10.67 -6.76
N TYR A 123 -0.24 -11.90 -6.78
CA TYR A 123 0.11 -12.60 -8.01
C TYR A 123 -1.13 -12.80 -8.90
N GLY A 124 -1.01 -12.36 -10.14
CA GLY A 124 -2.04 -12.61 -11.14
C GLY A 124 -3.39 -11.99 -10.86
N ALA A 125 -3.49 -11.07 -9.91
CA ALA A 125 -4.74 -10.43 -9.57
C ALA A 125 -5.15 -9.42 -10.66
N ASP A 126 -6.45 -9.32 -10.89
CA ASP A 126 -6.98 -8.31 -11.79
C ASP A 126 -6.89 -6.92 -11.15
N PHE A 127 -6.78 -5.89 -12.00
CA PHE A 127 -6.82 -4.52 -11.53
C PHE A 127 -8.24 -4.16 -11.11
N VAL A 128 -8.35 -3.51 -9.95
CA VAL A 128 -9.63 -3.01 -9.44
C VAL A 128 -9.51 -1.52 -9.15
N ASP A 129 -10.63 -0.81 -9.28
CA ASP A 129 -10.68 0.61 -8.97
C ASP A 129 -10.68 0.81 -7.46
N VAL A 130 -9.95 1.82 -7.02
CA VAL A 130 -9.89 2.18 -5.60
C VAL A 130 -10.24 3.64 -5.36
#